data_61c996b615f70c4de5fd438770fff443
#
_entry.id   61c996b615f70c4de5fd438770fff443
#
_cell.length_a   1.000
_cell.length_b   1.000
_cell.length_c   1.000
_cell.angle_alpha   90.00
_cell.angle_beta   90.00
_cell.angle_gamma   90.00
#
_symmetry.space_group_name_H-M   'P 1'
#
loop_
_entity.id
_entity.type
_entity.pdbx_description
1 polymer ?
#
loop_
_entity_poly.entity_id
_entity_poly.type
_entity_poly.pdbx_seq_one_letter_code
_entity_poly.pdbx_strand_id
1 'polypeptide(L)'
;MLSISNISYKYQKYAVLKDVSFELQKGDYCAIIGPNGSGKTTLLNIISGALKKQEGNIQISGKKMEDYQVKDLAKQISVVPQRSEPVYHFSVFDMVMFGRHPYQTRWNYYNPEDEDIVIDALKKTNLLSLKDRMTSQLSGGEFQRTLIARAIAQQAPLMLLDEPLANLDIPHQFEILEILSDLNRAKQITIAMVIHDLALAMQAIPKSLLLKNGQLMYFGTTSKICENALIYKLFDLDESYIVNEFGNVRKRMTSTTSDKRDK
;
A
#
# COMPACT_ATOMS: atom_id res chain seq x y z
N MET A 1 -16.49 3.64 -0.35
CA MET A 1 -15.79 2.43 -0.85
C MET A 1 -15.40 1.50 0.31
N LEU A 2 -14.59 1.96 1.25
CA LEU A 2 -14.17 1.25 2.46
C LEU A 2 -14.53 2.10 3.67
N SER A 3 -15.29 1.56 4.62
CA SER A 3 -15.61 2.21 5.90
C SER A 3 -15.12 1.33 7.04
N ILE A 4 -14.36 1.92 7.95
CA ILE A 4 -13.77 1.29 9.12
C ILE A 4 -14.22 2.05 10.35
N SER A 5 -14.77 1.33 11.34
CA SER A 5 -15.30 1.92 12.57
C SER A 5 -14.83 1.13 13.78
N ASN A 6 -14.13 1.82 14.68
CA ASN A 6 -13.70 1.36 16.01
C ASN A 6 -12.90 0.04 15.97
N ILE A 7 -12.00 -0.12 14.96
CA ILE A 7 -11.16 -1.32 14.87
C ILE A 7 -10.11 -1.31 15.97
N SER A 8 -10.19 -2.35 16.81
CA SER A 8 -9.17 -2.67 17.83
C SER A 8 -8.66 -4.09 17.63
N TYR A 9 -7.36 -4.28 17.83
CA TYR A 9 -6.70 -5.57 17.67
C TYR A 9 -5.54 -5.76 18.62
N LYS A 10 -5.41 -6.98 19.17
CA LYS A 10 -4.32 -7.38 20.07
C LYS A 10 -3.69 -8.69 19.59
N TYR A 11 -2.36 -8.73 19.58
CA TYR A 11 -1.63 -10.00 19.54
C TYR A 11 -1.38 -10.43 20.97
N GLN A 12 -2.03 -11.50 21.40
CA GLN A 12 -1.99 -11.97 22.80
C GLN A 12 -2.39 -10.84 23.78
N LYS A 13 -1.41 -10.25 24.50
CA LYS A 13 -1.62 -9.16 25.48
C LYS A 13 -1.26 -7.77 24.92
N TYR A 14 -0.65 -7.70 23.73
CA TYR A 14 -0.14 -6.45 23.17
C TYR A 14 -1.18 -5.83 22.25
N ALA A 15 -1.73 -4.67 22.62
CA ALA A 15 -2.64 -3.91 21.79
C ALA A 15 -1.86 -3.25 20.64
N VAL A 16 -2.22 -3.62 19.39
CA VAL A 16 -1.58 -3.14 18.15
C VAL A 16 -2.43 -2.11 17.44
N LEU A 17 -3.76 -2.25 17.49
CA LEU A 17 -4.69 -1.23 17.00
C LEU A 17 -5.67 -0.89 18.13
N LYS A 18 -6.03 0.40 18.21
CA LYS A 18 -6.84 0.97 19.28
C LYS A 18 -7.83 1.97 18.68
N ASP A 19 -9.07 1.56 18.52
CA ASP A 19 -10.18 2.41 18.10
C ASP A 19 -9.92 3.17 16.78
N VAL A 20 -9.45 2.47 15.76
CA VAL A 20 -9.15 3.05 14.45
C VAL A 20 -10.42 3.18 13.63
N SER A 21 -10.74 4.41 13.19
CA SER A 21 -11.93 4.71 12.37
C SER A 21 -11.57 5.67 11.24
N PHE A 22 -11.91 5.32 9.99
CA PHE A 22 -11.75 6.19 8.81
C PHE A 22 -12.58 5.67 7.64
N GLU A 23 -12.71 6.48 6.59
CA GLU A 23 -13.46 6.11 5.39
C GLU A 23 -12.70 6.50 4.12
N LEU A 24 -12.53 5.53 3.20
CA LEU A 24 -12.04 5.78 1.85
C LEU A 24 -13.21 5.79 0.86
N GLN A 25 -13.33 6.87 0.12
CA GLN A 25 -14.28 6.99 -0.97
C GLN A 25 -13.77 6.24 -2.23
N LYS A 26 -14.67 5.97 -3.16
CA LYS A 26 -14.28 5.40 -4.45
C LYS A 26 -13.31 6.34 -5.17
N GLY A 27 -12.19 5.80 -5.66
CA GLY A 27 -11.16 6.57 -6.34
C GLY A 27 -10.18 7.30 -5.41
N ASP A 28 -10.28 7.13 -4.10
CA ASP A 28 -9.26 7.67 -3.20
C ASP A 28 -7.92 6.96 -3.40
N TYR A 29 -6.84 7.73 -3.40
CA TYR A 29 -5.47 7.23 -3.31
C TYR A 29 -4.87 7.71 -1.99
N CYS A 30 -4.61 6.78 -1.07
CA CYS A 30 -4.26 7.05 0.32
C CYS A 30 -2.94 6.38 0.72
N ALA A 31 -2.01 7.16 1.26
CA ALA A 31 -0.81 6.68 1.93
C ALA A 31 -1.11 6.35 3.39
N ILE A 32 -0.67 5.19 3.87
CA ILE A 32 -0.68 4.82 5.29
C ILE A 32 0.73 5.01 5.82
N ILE A 33 0.92 5.99 6.69
CA ILE A 33 2.22 6.44 7.17
C ILE A 33 2.29 6.29 8.69
N GLY A 34 3.45 5.92 9.22
CA GLY A 34 3.69 5.84 10.66
C GLY A 34 4.99 5.12 10.99
N PRO A 35 5.48 5.23 12.24
CA PRO A 35 6.68 4.54 12.71
C PRO A 35 6.56 3.01 12.56
N ASN A 36 7.70 2.33 12.62
CA ASN A 36 7.70 0.87 12.69
C ASN A 36 6.95 0.41 13.94
N GLY A 37 6.15 -0.66 13.81
CA GLY A 37 5.31 -1.16 14.91
C GLY A 37 4.04 -0.34 15.18
N SER A 38 3.70 0.69 14.38
CA SER A 38 2.48 1.48 14.60
C SER A 38 1.18 0.74 14.24
N GLY A 39 1.26 -0.45 13.59
CA GLY A 39 0.10 -1.27 13.25
C GLY A 39 -0.33 -1.23 11.78
N LYS A 40 0.42 -0.61 10.87
CA LYS A 40 0.07 -0.44 9.44
C LYS A 40 -0.23 -1.76 8.74
N THR A 41 0.72 -2.70 8.75
CA THR A 41 0.55 -4.04 8.16
C THR A 41 -0.59 -4.82 8.82
N THR A 42 -0.76 -4.69 10.15
CA THR A 42 -1.88 -5.31 10.87
C THR A 42 -3.22 -4.75 10.38
N LEU A 43 -3.31 -3.43 10.18
CA LEU A 43 -4.50 -2.78 9.65
C LEU A 43 -4.81 -3.28 8.23
N LEU A 44 -3.82 -3.34 7.33
CA LEU A 44 -4.01 -3.88 5.97
C LEU A 44 -4.44 -5.36 5.99
N ASN A 45 -3.84 -6.18 6.85
CA ASN A 45 -4.20 -7.59 6.98
C ASN A 45 -5.63 -7.79 7.50
N ILE A 46 -6.12 -6.91 8.37
CA ILE A 46 -7.51 -6.93 8.84
C ILE A 46 -8.45 -6.50 7.71
N ILE A 47 -8.12 -5.43 6.96
CA ILE A 47 -8.94 -4.94 5.83
C ILE A 47 -9.01 -5.99 4.71
N SER A 48 -7.91 -6.70 4.45
CA SER A 48 -7.86 -7.73 3.40
C SER A 48 -8.57 -9.04 3.80
N GLY A 49 -8.88 -9.22 5.09
CA GLY A 49 -9.42 -10.48 5.62
C GLY A 49 -8.36 -11.56 5.89
N ALA A 50 -7.08 -11.27 5.66
CA ALA A 50 -5.98 -12.17 6.02
C ALA A 50 -5.87 -12.36 7.54
N LEU A 51 -6.30 -11.35 8.30
CA LEU A 51 -6.37 -11.38 9.75
C LEU A 51 -7.79 -11.06 10.21
N LYS A 52 -8.39 -11.97 11.01
CA LYS A 52 -9.75 -11.78 11.52
C LYS A 52 -9.77 -10.62 12.54
N LYS A 53 -10.62 -9.63 12.31
CA LYS A 53 -10.83 -8.53 13.26
C LYS A 53 -11.33 -9.06 14.61
N GLN A 54 -10.98 -8.37 15.69
CA GLN A 54 -11.46 -8.70 17.04
C GLN A 54 -12.62 -7.80 17.45
N GLU A 55 -12.51 -6.49 17.21
CA GLU A 55 -13.52 -5.50 17.56
C GLU A 55 -13.75 -4.53 16.38
N GLY A 56 -14.88 -3.83 16.39
CA GLY A 56 -15.26 -2.83 15.39
C GLY A 56 -15.95 -3.41 14.15
N ASN A 57 -16.15 -2.58 13.14
CA ASN A 57 -16.86 -2.94 11.91
C ASN A 57 -16.06 -2.52 10.67
N ILE A 58 -16.15 -3.35 9.63
CA ILE A 58 -15.59 -3.06 8.30
C ILE A 58 -16.69 -3.24 7.28
N GLN A 59 -16.88 -2.23 6.43
CA GLN A 59 -17.77 -2.31 5.28
C GLN A 59 -16.98 -2.03 4.00
N ILE A 60 -17.25 -2.83 2.98
CA ILE A 60 -16.66 -2.72 1.65
C ILE A 60 -17.80 -2.60 0.66
N SER A 61 -17.80 -1.52 -0.13
CA SER A 61 -18.89 -1.23 -1.07
C SER A 61 -20.29 -1.25 -0.42
N GLY A 62 -20.39 -0.79 0.85
CA GLY A 62 -21.64 -0.71 1.61
C GLY A 62 -22.11 -2.03 2.25
N LYS A 63 -21.39 -3.13 2.04
CA LYS A 63 -21.71 -4.45 2.64
C LYS A 63 -20.70 -4.78 3.74
N LYS A 64 -21.16 -5.38 4.85
CA LYS A 64 -20.26 -5.82 5.93
C LYS A 64 -19.30 -6.87 5.40
N MET A 65 -18.04 -6.79 5.84
CA MET A 65 -17.00 -7.70 5.40
C MET A 65 -17.30 -9.17 5.73
N GLU A 66 -17.95 -9.43 6.86
CA GLU A 66 -18.32 -10.78 7.31
C GLU A 66 -19.41 -11.41 6.44
N ASP A 67 -20.17 -10.60 5.70
CA ASP A 67 -21.23 -11.09 4.82
C ASP A 67 -20.71 -11.54 3.45
N TYR A 68 -19.41 -11.32 3.15
CA TYR A 68 -18.79 -11.80 1.93
C TYR A 68 -18.30 -13.24 2.09
N GLN A 69 -18.54 -14.06 1.06
CA GLN A 69 -17.75 -15.27 0.90
C GLN A 69 -16.32 -14.93 0.48
N VAL A 70 -15.34 -15.77 0.82
CA VAL A 70 -13.91 -15.52 0.55
C VAL A 70 -13.66 -15.15 -0.91
N LYS A 71 -14.30 -15.86 -1.84
CA LYS A 71 -14.18 -15.64 -3.27
C LYS A 71 -14.75 -14.29 -3.73
N ASP A 72 -15.87 -13.87 -3.13
CA ASP A 72 -16.50 -12.60 -3.46
C ASP A 72 -15.75 -11.42 -2.82
N LEU A 73 -15.19 -11.62 -1.63
CA LEU A 73 -14.29 -10.65 -1.02
C LEU A 73 -13.04 -10.42 -1.90
N ALA A 74 -12.47 -11.49 -2.46
CA ALA A 74 -11.36 -11.42 -3.38
C ALA A 74 -11.69 -10.69 -4.71
N LYS A 75 -12.96 -10.54 -5.08
CA LYS A 75 -13.39 -9.66 -6.18
C LYS A 75 -13.49 -8.19 -5.77
N GLN A 76 -13.49 -7.88 -4.48
CA GLN A 76 -13.57 -6.52 -3.96
C GLN A 76 -12.22 -5.95 -3.58
N ILE A 77 -11.28 -6.79 -3.16
CA ILE A 77 -9.97 -6.38 -2.64
C ILE A 77 -8.86 -7.17 -3.34
N SER A 78 -7.90 -6.46 -3.91
CA SER A 78 -6.62 -7.03 -4.33
C SER A 78 -5.51 -6.61 -3.35
N VAL A 79 -4.51 -7.47 -3.16
CA VAL A 79 -3.43 -7.27 -2.19
C VAL A 79 -2.07 -7.49 -2.83
N VAL A 80 -1.17 -6.52 -2.64
CA VAL A 80 0.26 -6.65 -2.89
C VAL A 80 0.96 -6.69 -1.53
N PRO A 81 1.48 -7.84 -1.11
CA PRO A 81 2.10 -8.00 0.21
C PRO A 81 3.53 -7.43 0.24
N GLN A 82 4.02 -7.07 1.43
CA GLN A 82 5.37 -6.55 1.66
C GLN A 82 6.46 -7.53 1.24
N ARG A 83 6.28 -8.81 1.55
CA ARG A 83 7.23 -9.87 1.21
C ARG A 83 6.52 -10.93 0.40
N SER A 84 7.07 -11.20 -0.76
CA SER A 84 6.73 -12.33 -1.60
C SER A 84 8.03 -12.87 -2.15
N GLU A 85 8.29 -14.14 -1.96
CA GLU A 85 9.40 -14.80 -2.59
C GLU A 85 8.96 -15.31 -3.97
N PRO A 86 9.83 -15.27 -4.98
CA PRO A 86 9.52 -15.83 -6.28
C PRO A 86 9.14 -17.29 -6.12
N VAL A 87 7.96 -17.67 -6.60
CA VAL A 87 7.53 -19.07 -6.62
C VAL A 87 8.23 -19.74 -7.79
N TYR A 88 9.07 -20.72 -7.49
CA TYR A 88 9.77 -21.50 -8.51
C TYR A 88 8.76 -22.21 -9.41
N HIS A 89 9.05 -22.26 -10.72
CA HIS A 89 8.27 -22.94 -11.76
C HIS A 89 7.06 -22.20 -12.33
N PHE A 90 6.85 -20.91 -12.00
CA PHE A 90 5.83 -20.11 -12.66
C PHE A 90 6.46 -19.05 -13.57
N SER A 91 5.90 -18.89 -14.77
CA SER A 91 6.21 -17.75 -15.62
C SER A 91 5.59 -16.45 -15.07
N VAL A 92 6.03 -15.30 -15.56
CA VAL A 92 5.40 -14.01 -15.27
C VAL A 92 3.91 -14.04 -15.65
N PHE A 93 3.60 -14.63 -16.80
CA PHE A 93 2.21 -14.79 -17.25
C PHE A 93 1.38 -15.61 -16.27
N ASP A 94 1.87 -16.78 -15.84
CA ASP A 94 1.16 -17.64 -14.88
C ASP A 94 0.94 -16.92 -13.54
N MET A 95 1.97 -16.22 -13.06
CA MET A 95 1.86 -15.44 -11.81
C MET A 95 0.79 -14.36 -11.89
N VAL A 96 0.67 -13.65 -13.01
CA VAL A 96 -0.35 -12.63 -13.22
C VAL A 96 -1.73 -13.28 -13.41
N MET A 97 -1.80 -14.44 -14.08
CA MET A 97 -3.01 -15.21 -14.26
C MET A 97 -3.65 -15.66 -12.92
N PHE A 98 -2.86 -15.86 -11.86
CA PHE A 98 -3.41 -16.11 -10.53
C PHE A 98 -4.31 -14.98 -10.01
N GLY A 99 -4.17 -13.75 -10.53
CA GLY A 99 -5.11 -12.66 -10.27
C GLY A 99 -6.54 -12.97 -10.72
N ARG A 100 -6.71 -13.86 -11.69
CA ARG A 100 -8.03 -14.27 -12.20
C ARG A 100 -8.69 -15.39 -11.40
N HIS A 101 -7.98 -15.99 -10.42
CA HIS A 101 -8.50 -17.07 -9.60
C HIS A 101 -9.88 -16.80 -8.95
N PRO A 102 -10.24 -15.58 -8.48
CA PRO A 102 -11.57 -15.31 -7.95
C PRO A 102 -12.70 -15.47 -8.97
N TYR A 103 -12.42 -15.44 -10.27
CA TYR A 103 -13.42 -15.51 -11.35
C TYR A 103 -13.56 -16.93 -11.91
N GLN A 104 -12.62 -17.84 -11.61
CA GLN A 104 -12.67 -19.22 -12.08
C GLN A 104 -13.87 -19.97 -11.50
N THR A 105 -14.45 -20.86 -12.28
CA THR A 105 -15.52 -21.77 -11.85
C THR A 105 -14.99 -23.20 -11.83
N ARG A 106 -15.75 -24.12 -11.23
CA ARG A 106 -15.39 -25.55 -11.12
C ARG A 106 -15.17 -26.22 -12.49
N TRP A 107 -15.71 -25.61 -13.57
CA TRP A 107 -15.76 -26.15 -14.92
C TRP A 107 -14.95 -25.32 -15.94
N ASN A 108 -14.52 -24.10 -15.59
CA ASN A 108 -13.80 -23.21 -16.48
C ASN A 108 -12.57 -22.65 -15.77
N TYR A 109 -11.40 -23.26 -16.06
CA TYR A 109 -10.15 -22.89 -15.41
C TYR A 109 -9.55 -21.61 -16.01
N TYR A 110 -9.67 -21.38 -17.30
CA TYR A 110 -9.23 -20.16 -17.98
C TYR A 110 -10.17 -19.86 -19.16
N ASN A 111 -10.59 -18.61 -19.24
CA ASN A 111 -11.38 -18.07 -20.33
C ASN A 111 -10.44 -17.23 -21.22
N PRO A 112 -10.59 -17.19 -22.56
CA PRO A 112 -9.85 -16.26 -23.42
C PRO A 112 -9.88 -14.80 -22.95
N GLU A 113 -10.99 -14.34 -22.36
CA GLU A 113 -11.10 -13.01 -21.75
C GLU A 113 -10.11 -12.81 -20.58
N ASP A 114 -9.78 -13.86 -19.83
CA ASP A 114 -8.79 -13.78 -18.73
C ASP A 114 -7.38 -13.57 -19.27
N GLU A 115 -7.04 -14.17 -20.41
CA GLU A 115 -5.76 -13.95 -21.09
C GLU A 115 -5.62 -12.50 -21.56
N ASP A 116 -6.65 -11.94 -22.16
CA ASP A 116 -6.65 -10.52 -22.58
C ASP A 116 -6.46 -9.57 -21.41
N ILE A 117 -7.10 -9.85 -20.26
CA ILE A 117 -6.93 -9.09 -19.02
C ILE A 117 -5.49 -9.18 -18.49
N VAL A 118 -4.90 -10.36 -18.53
CA VAL A 118 -3.50 -10.58 -18.11
C VAL A 118 -2.55 -9.85 -19.04
N ILE A 119 -2.74 -9.93 -20.35
CA ILE A 119 -1.92 -9.20 -21.33
C ILE A 119 -2.05 -7.68 -21.13
N ASP A 120 -3.26 -7.16 -20.88
CA ASP A 120 -3.46 -5.73 -20.55
C ASP A 120 -2.70 -5.34 -19.26
N ALA A 121 -2.77 -6.17 -18.21
CA ALA A 121 -2.04 -5.94 -16.96
C ALA A 121 -0.51 -5.93 -17.18
N LEU A 122 0.02 -6.88 -17.96
CA LEU A 122 1.44 -6.96 -18.31
C LEU A 122 1.91 -5.77 -19.13
N LYS A 123 1.08 -5.25 -20.06
CA LYS A 123 1.38 -4.01 -20.79
C LYS A 123 1.49 -2.82 -19.86
N LYS A 124 0.54 -2.65 -18.94
CA LYS A 124 0.51 -1.53 -17.97
C LYS A 124 1.68 -1.52 -17.00
N THR A 125 2.29 -2.68 -16.76
CA THR A 125 3.44 -2.82 -15.87
C THR A 125 4.76 -3.00 -16.59
N ASN A 126 4.81 -2.76 -17.92
CA ASN A 126 6.01 -2.93 -18.76
C ASN A 126 6.64 -4.34 -18.67
N LEU A 127 5.80 -5.38 -18.53
CA LEU A 127 6.28 -6.76 -18.38
C LEU A 127 5.94 -7.67 -19.55
N LEU A 128 5.30 -7.15 -20.61
CA LEU A 128 4.84 -8.00 -21.71
C LEU A 128 5.97 -8.78 -22.40
N SER A 129 7.15 -8.16 -22.56
CA SER A 129 8.33 -8.81 -23.13
C SER A 129 8.93 -9.90 -22.24
N LEU A 130 8.57 -9.93 -20.96
CA LEU A 130 9.04 -10.87 -19.96
C LEU A 130 8.01 -11.96 -19.63
N LYS A 131 6.86 -12.01 -20.32
CA LYS A 131 5.72 -12.85 -19.96
C LYS A 131 6.05 -14.33 -19.78
N ASP A 132 6.96 -14.84 -20.60
CA ASP A 132 7.39 -16.26 -20.60
C ASP A 132 8.58 -16.53 -19.67
N ARG A 133 9.17 -15.48 -19.06
CA ARG A 133 10.30 -15.60 -18.16
C ARG A 133 9.86 -16.13 -16.81
N MET A 134 10.69 -16.99 -16.20
CA MET A 134 10.42 -17.53 -14.86
C MET A 134 10.55 -16.43 -13.79
N THR A 135 9.65 -16.42 -12.82
CA THR A 135 9.65 -15.42 -11.73
C THR A 135 10.93 -15.44 -10.90
N SER A 136 11.60 -16.61 -10.80
CA SER A 136 12.90 -16.76 -10.13
C SER A 136 14.08 -16.09 -10.85
N GLN A 137 13.88 -15.65 -12.10
CA GLN A 137 14.92 -15.01 -12.94
C GLN A 137 14.74 -13.49 -13.01
N LEU A 138 13.74 -12.94 -12.31
CA LEU A 138 13.44 -11.52 -12.31
C LEU A 138 14.33 -10.75 -11.33
N SER A 139 14.63 -9.50 -11.66
CA SER A 139 15.11 -8.53 -10.69
C SER A 139 14.02 -8.22 -9.63
N GLY A 140 14.42 -7.64 -8.50
CA GLY A 140 13.45 -7.26 -7.47
C GLY A 140 12.34 -6.32 -7.98
N GLY A 141 12.70 -5.34 -8.82
CA GLY A 141 11.74 -4.41 -9.43
C GLY A 141 10.81 -5.10 -10.43
N GLU A 142 11.32 -6.00 -11.30
CA GLU A 142 10.50 -6.77 -12.22
C GLU A 142 9.54 -7.70 -11.47
N PHE A 143 10.00 -8.33 -10.39
CA PHE A 143 9.14 -9.17 -9.56
C PHE A 143 8.06 -8.35 -8.85
N GLN A 144 8.41 -7.17 -8.30
CA GLN A 144 7.44 -6.29 -7.69
C GLN A 144 6.37 -5.81 -8.67
N ARG A 145 6.77 -5.42 -9.90
CA ARG A 145 5.82 -5.11 -10.97
C ARG A 145 4.94 -6.31 -11.35
N THR A 146 5.47 -7.53 -11.29
CA THR A 146 4.68 -8.76 -11.52
C THR A 146 3.59 -8.93 -10.47
N LEU A 147 3.87 -8.65 -9.19
CA LEU A 147 2.86 -8.69 -8.12
C LEU A 147 1.79 -7.61 -8.31
N ILE A 148 2.18 -6.43 -8.78
CA ILE A 148 1.24 -5.34 -9.10
C ILE A 148 0.40 -5.73 -10.32
N ALA A 149 1.00 -6.31 -11.38
CA ALA A 149 0.26 -6.81 -12.54
C ALA A 149 -0.79 -7.85 -12.15
N ARG A 150 -0.45 -8.78 -11.24
CA ARG A 150 -1.39 -9.75 -10.67
C ARG A 150 -2.56 -9.06 -9.97
N ALA A 151 -2.29 -8.03 -9.16
CA ALA A 151 -3.33 -7.27 -8.48
C ALA A 151 -4.21 -6.47 -9.47
N ILE A 152 -3.64 -5.96 -10.57
CA ILE A 152 -4.38 -5.31 -11.67
C ILE A 152 -5.28 -6.32 -12.39
N ALA A 153 -4.76 -7.50 -12.71
CA ALA A 153 -5.50 -8.57 -13.39
C ALA A 153 -6.69 -9.06 -12.55
N GLN A 154 -6.62 -8.94 -11.23
CA GLN A 154 -7.74 -9.26 -10.33
C GLN A 154 -8.92 -8.31 -10.49
N GLN A 155 -8.75 -7.10 -11.04
CA GLN A 155 -9.80 -6.11 -11.31
C GLN A 155 -10.65 -5.74 -10.08
N ALA A 156 -10.09 -5.82 -8.90
CA ALA A 156 -10.77 -5.43 -7.67
C ALA A 156 -10.85 -3.89 -7.55
N PRO A 157 -11.97 -3.33 -7.08
CA PRO A 157 -12.14 -1.88 -6.93
C PRO A 157 -11.32 -1.26 -5.80
N LEU A 158 -10.78 -2.07 -4.86
CA LEU A 158 -9.88 -1.65 -3.79
C LEU A 158 -8.55 -2.41 -3.90
N MET A 159 -7.45 -1.69 -3.99
CA MET A 159 -6.09 -2.25 -4.00
C MET A 159 -5.36 -1.84 -2.73
N LEU A 160 -4.86 -2.84 -2.00
CA LEU A 160 -4.07 -2.69 -0.79
C LEU A 160 -2.62 -3.07 -1.09
N LEU A 161 -1.67 -2.17 -0.77
CA LEU A 161 -0.26 -2.43 -0.99
C LEU A 161 0.51 -2.22 0.32
N ASP A 162 1.25 -3.24 0.74
CA ASP A 162 2.09 -3.16 1.93
C ASP A 162 3.54 -2.96 1.52
N GLU A 163 4.04 -1.73 1.64
CA GLU A 163 5.41 -1.31 1.32
C GLU A 163 5.88 -1.71 -0.11
N PRO A 164 5.11 -1.43 -1.17
CA PRO A 164 5.44 -1.90 -2.52
C PRO A 164 6.70 -1.26 -3.11
N LEU A 165 7.24 -0.21 -2.49
CA LEU A 165 8.43 0.52 -2.94
C LEU A 165 9.69 0.11 -2.17
N ALA A 166 9.58 -0.78 -1.17
CA ALA A 166 10.70 -1.18 -0.34
C ALA A 166 11.78 -1.91 -1.16
N ASN A 167 13.06 -1.60 -0.88
CA ASN A 167 14.23 -2.21 -1.53
C ASN A 167 14.33 -2.00 -3.05
N LEU A 168 13.62 -1.01 -3.58
CA LEU A 168 13.74 -0.59 -4.97
C LEU A 168 14.60 0.66 -5.07
N ASP A 169 15.35 0.78 -6.16
CA ASP A 169 16.02 2.02 -6.51
C ASP A 169 15.02 3.11 -6.96
N ILE A 170 15.48 4.35 -6.94
CA ILE A 170 14.63 5.53 -7.19
C ILE A 170 13.84 5.44 -8.52
N PRO A 171 14.46 5.09 -9.67
CA PRO A 171 13.72 4.98 -10.93
C PRO A 171 12.55 4.00 -10.87
N HIS A 172 12.76 2.83 -10.27
CA HIS A 172 11.72 1.80 -10.15
C HIS A 172 10.60 2.20 -9.16
N GLN A 173 10.93 2.98 -8.11
CA GLN A 173 9.92 3.54 -7.21
C GLN A 173 8.97 4.49 -7.94
N PHE A 174 9.53 5.40 -8.75
CA PHE A 174 8.73 6.35 -9.55
C PHE A 174 7.90 5.63 -10.61
N GLU A 175 8.45 4.62 -11.29
CA GLU A 175 7.70 3.81 -12.26
C GLU A 175 6.46 3.15 -11.62
N ILE A 176 6.60 2.58 -10.42
CA ILE A 176 5.46 1.99 -9.69
C ILE A 176 4.44 3.06 -9.30
N LEU A 177 4.88 4.22 -8.79
CA LEU A 177 3.97 5.29 -8.41
C LEU A 177 3.19 5.83 -9.61
N GLU A 178 3.82 5.94 -10.80
CA GLU A 178 3.18 6.33 -12.04
C GLU A 178 2.11 5.31 -12.46
N ILE A 179 2.45 4.02 -12.49
CA ILE A 179 1.50 2.93 -12.76
C ILE A 179 0.28 3.02 -11.83
N LEU A 180 0.50 3.17 -10.51
CA LEU A 180 -0.58 3.24 -9.53
C LEU A 180 -1.43 4.51 -9.69
N SER A 181 -0.79 5.65 -9.99
CA SER A 181 -1.49 6.92 -10.25
C SER A 181 -2.37 6.84 -11.50
N ASP A 182 -1.87 6.24 -12.57
CA ASP A 182 -2.63 6.06 -13.82
C ASP A 182 -3.82 5.11 -13.62
N LEU A 183 -3.63 4.03 -12.86
CA LEU A 183 -4.72 3.13 -12.50
C LEU A 183 -5.80 3.83 -11.68
N ASN A 184 -5.40 4.62 -10.69
CA ASN A 184 -6.33 5.38 -9.87
C ASN A 184 -7.14 6.38 -10.71
N ARG A 185 -6.47 7.16 -11.57
CA ARG A 185 -7.11 8.18 -12.42
C ARG A 185 -8.01 7.57 -13.49
N ALA A 186 -7.50 6.57 -14.25
CA ALA A 186 -8.21 6.03 -15.42
C ALA A 186 -9.37 5.11 -15.04
N LYS A 187 -9.22 4.29 -13.99
CA LYS A 187 -10.21 3.27 -13.61
C LYS A 187 -10.94 3.58 -12.31
N GLN A 188 -10.64 4.70 -11.64
CA GLN A 188 -11.22 5.06 -10.33
C GLN A 188 -11.03 3.94 -9.29
N ILE A 189 -9.90 3.21 -9.37
CA ILE A 189 -9.54 2.20 -8.37
C ILE A 189 -9.16 2.93 -7.08
N THR A 190 -9.73 2.49 -5.97
CA THR A 190 -9.34 2.99 -4.64
C THR A 190 -8.04 2.31 -4.23
N ILE A 191 -7.04 3.07 -3.81
CA ILE A 191 -5.72 2.56 -3.44
C ILE A 191 -5.40 2.96 -2.00
N ALA A 192 -4.99 1.99 -1.18
CA ALA A 192 -4.40 2.23 0.13
C ALA A 192 -3.02 1.58 0.18
N MET A 193 -1.97 2.37 0.37
CA MET A 193 -0.59 1.94 0.29
C MET A 193 0.19 2.32 1.54
N VAL A 194 0.82 1.34 2.20
CA VAL A 194 1.82 1.63 3.24
C VAL A 194 3.08 2.13 2.58
N ILE A 195 3.56 3.28 3.03
CA ILE A 195 4.78 3.91 2.53
C ILE A 195 5.60 4.47 3.70
N HIS A 196 6.93 4.31 3.62
CA HIS A 196 7.85 4.86 4.63
C HIS A 196 8.46 6.19 4.19
N ASP A 197 8.65 6.39 2.90
CA ASP A 197 9.19 7.62 2.37
C ASP A 197 8.10 8.70 2.34
N LEU A 198 8.22 9.64 3.28
CA LEU A 198 7.29 10.75 3.43
C LEU A 198 7.35 11.71 2.25
N ALA A 199 8.55 11.94 1.69
CA ALA A 199 8.71 12.85 0.55
C ALA A 199 8.02 12.30 -0.70
N LEU A 200 8.16 11.00 -0.97
CA LEU A 200 7.43 10.34 -2.06
C LEU A 200 5.92 10.37 -1.83
N ALA A 201 5.46 10.11 -0.58
CA ALA A 201 4.04 10.18 -0.27
C ALA A 201 3.47 11.58 -0.54
N MET A 202 4.19 12.62 -0.13
CA MET A 202 3.74 14.01 -0.30
C MET A 202 3.70 14.47 -1.76
N GLN A 203 4.58 13.94 -2.59
CA GLN A 203 4.63 14.29 -4.01
C GLN A 203 3.60 13.56 -4.85
N ALA A 204 3.30 12.29 -4.51
CA ALA A 204 2.56 11.40 -5.39
C ALA A 204 1.14 11.06 -4.90
N ILE A 205 0.86 11.17 -3.58
CA ILE A 205 -0.37 10.61 -3.00
C ILE A 205 -1.22 11.71 -2.36
N PRO A 206 -2.47 11.93 -2.84
CA PRO A 206 -3.28 13.07 -2.42
C PRO A 206 -3.84 12.97 -1.00
N LYS A 207 -4.06 11.75 -0.47
CA LYS A 207 -4.58 11.52 0.89
C LYS A 207 -3.59 10.75 1.74
N SER A 208 -3.63 10.99 3.05
CA SER A 208 -2.80 10.24 4.01
C SER A 208 -3.56 9.92 5.28
N LEU A 209 -3.24 8.74 5.80
CA LEU A 209 -3.61 8.23 7.09
C LEU A 209 -2.34 8.10 7.94
N LEU A 210 -2.28 8.83 9.05
CA LEU A 210 -1.16 8.75 9.99
C LEU A 210 -1.52 7.86 11.16
N LEU A 211 -0.73 6.80 11.37
CA LEU A 211 -0.92 5.82 12.43
C LEU A 211 0.27 5.85 13.41
N LYS A 212 0.00 6.06 14.69
CA LYS A 212 1.00 6.04 15.77
C LYS A 212 0.50 5.23 16.96
N ASN A 213 1.32 4.32 17.47
CA ASN A 213 1.00 3.48 18.64
C ASN A 213 -0.39 2.79 18.55
N GLY A 214 -0.76 2.40 17.33
CA GLY A 214 -2.04 1.76 17.04
C GLY A 214 -3.24 2.69 16.96
N GLN A 215 -3.06 4.00 17.03
CA GLN A 215 -4.12 4.99 16.98
C GLN A 215 -4.04 5.85 15.71
N LEU A 216 -5.19 6.22 15.18
CA LEU A 216 -5.30 7.18 14.09
C LEU A 216 -5.00 8.59 14.62
N MET A 217 -3.91 9.19 14.15
CA MET A 217 -3.57 10.58 14.48
C MET A 217 -4.18 11.60 13.51
N TYR A 218 -4.25 11.23 12.24
CA TYR A 218 -4.74 12.09 11.17
C TYR A 218 -5.26 11.27 10.00
N PHE A 219 -6.30 11.76 9.37
CA PHE A 219 -6.78 11.28 8.07
C PHE A 219 -7.27 12.47 7.25
N GLY A 220 -6.70 12.66 6.06
CA GLY A 220 -7.07 13.78 5.20
C GLY A 220 -6.07 14.02 4.08
N THR A 221 -6.03 15.26 3.57
CA THR A 221 -5.14 15.66 2.47
C THR A 221 -3.68 15.61 2.90
N THR A 222 -2.82 15.02 2.07
CA THR A 222 -1.39 14.80 2.39
C THR A 222 -0.64 16.12 2.62
N SER A 223 -0.91 17.18 1.85
CA SER A 223 -0.25 18.49 2.02
C SER A 223 -0.40 19.07 3.43
N LYS A 224 -1.53 18.85 4.09
CA LYS A 224 -1.79 19.34 5.45
C LYS A 224 -0.92 18.72 6.54
N ILE A 225 -0.21 17.63 6.22
CA ILE A 225 0.66 16.95 7.20
C ILE A 225 1.82 17.86 7.60
N CYS A 226 2.45 18.57 6.65
CA CYS A 226 3.52 19.52 6.94
C CYS A 226 2.99 20.80 7.57
N GLU A 227 1.88 21.35 7.09
CA GLU A 227 1.28 22.57 7.60
C GLU A 227 0.95 22.48 9.11
N ASN A 228 0.50 21.31 9.57
CA ASN A 228 0.06 21.09 10.94
C ASN A 228 1.14 20.54 11.88
N ALA A 229 2.41 20.53 11.47
CA ALA A 229 3.51 19.95 12.25
C ALA A 229 3.24 18.49 12.71
N LEU A 230 2.36 17.76 12.00
CA LEU A 230 1.97 16.40 12.37
C LEU A 230 3.15 15.42 12.27
N ILE A 231 4.12 15.71 11.38
CA ILE A 231 5.32 14.88 11.21
C ILE A 231 6.14 14.86 12.48
N TYR A 232 6.34 16.02 13.13
CA TYR A 232 7.07 16.11 14.39
C TYR A 232 6.41 15.22 15.45
N LYS A 233 5.10 15.30 15.57
CA LYS A 233 4.33 14.47 16.52
C LYS A 233 4.35 12.99 16.15
N LEU A 234 4.30 12.67 14.86
CA LEU A 234 4.27 11.28 14.36
C LEU A 234 5.56 10.54 14.71
N PHE A 235 6.71 11.18 14.49
CA PHE A 235 8.03 10.58 14.64
C PHE A 235 8.75 11.00 15.92
N ASP A 236 8.07 11.68 16.86
CA ASP A 236 8.66 12.22 18.11
C ASP A 236 9.91 13.07 17.87
N LEU A 237 9.87 13.91 16.82
CA LEU A 237 10.95 14.80 16.46
C LEU A 237 10.88 16.07 17.33
N ASP A 238 12.03 16.49 17.84
CA ASP A 238 12.19 17.74 18.59
C ASP A 238 12.62 18.90 17.67
N GLU A 239 12.85 20.09 18.25
CA GLU A 239 13.24 21.30 17.52
C GLU A 239 14.61 21.21 16.82
N SER A 240 15.41 20.18 17.09
CA SER A 240 16.67 19.94 16.39
C SER A 240 16.47 19.44 14.96
N TYR A 241 15.28 19.06 14.59
CA TYR A 241 14.93 18.60 13.24
C TYR A 241 14.21 19.70 12.47
N ILE A 242 14.41 19.71 11.16
CA ILE A 242 13.69 20.55 10.19
C ILE A 242 12.99 19.63 9.23
N VAL A 243 11.70 19.84 9.05
CA VAL A 243 10.90 19.19 7.99
C VAL A 243 10.55 20.27 6.98
N ASN A 244 10.94 20.07 5.72
CA ASN A 244 10.57 20.99 4.66
C ASN A 244 9.17 20.69 4.09
N GLU A 245 8.68 21.56 3.21
CA GLU A 245 7.37 21.43 2.55
C GLU A 245 7.22 20.15 1.69
N PHE A 246 8.33 19.49 1.35
CA PHE A 246 8.37 18.23 0.62
C PHE A 246 8.49 17.02 1.55
N GLY A 247 8.39 17.18 2.87
CA GLY A 247 8.46 16.09 3.85
C GLY A 247 9.86 15.56 4.14
N ASN A 248 10.91 16.17 3.58
CA ASN A 248 12.28 15.76 3.90
C ASN A 248 12.64 16.21 5.33
N VAL A 249 13.16 15.27 6.12
CA VAL A 249 13.57 15.49 7.50
C VAL A 249 15.11 15.56 7.58
N ARG A 250 15.62 16.60 8.18
CA ARG A 250 17.07 16.75 8.47
C ARG A 250 17.31 17.31 9.87
N LYS A 251 18.39 16.88 10.51
CA LYS A 251 18.83 17.46 11.77
C LYS A 251 19.44 18.83 11.52
N ARG A 252 19.14 19.84 12.36
CA ARG A 252 19.85 21.13 12.32
C ARG A 252 21.32 20.87 12.65
N MET A 253 22.22 21.27 11.76
CA MET A 253 23.64 21.32 12.09
C MET A 253 23.83 22.49 13.07
N THR A 254 24.12 22.21 14.33
CA THR A 254 24.64 23.21 15.23
C THR A 254 26.03 23.59 14.72
N SER A 255 26.18 24.80 14.19
CA SER A 255 27.49 25.36 13.91
C SER A 255 28.24 25.51 15.23
N THR A 256 29.06 24.54 15.56
CA THR A 256 30.12 24.73 16.55
C THR A 256 31.21 25.58 15.88
N THR A 257 30.96 26.86 15.80
CA THR A 257 32.05 27.86 15.70
C THR A 257 32.74 27.87 17.07
N SER A 258 33.65 26.94 17.27
CA SER A 258 34.68 27.18 18.27
C SER A 258 35.61 28.24 17.69
N ASP A 259 35.28 29.48 17.96
CA ASP A 259 36.19 30.61 17.85
C ASP A 259 37.28 30.40 18.92
N LYS A 260 38.38 29.74 18.57
CA LYS A 260 39.63 29.80 19.29
C LYS A 260 40.56 30.74 18.52
N ARG A 261 40.24 32.00 18.59
CA ARG A 261 41.26 33.04 18.61
C ARG A 261 41.56 33.22 20.08
N ASP A 262 42.72 32.81 20.49
CA ASP A 262 43.45 33.52 21.58
C ASP A 262 44.90 33.11 21.60
N LYS A 263 45.72 34.15 21.39
CA LYS A 263 47.03 34.46 21.93
C LYS A 263 48.20 33.56 21.57
#